data_4a6449ff280c31bea4af56185d4cf72b
#
_entry.id   4a6449ff280c31bea4af56185d4cf72b
#
_cell.length_a   1.000
_cell.length_b   1.000
_cell.length_c   1.000
_cell.angle_alpha   90.00
_cell.angle_beta   90.00
_cell.angle_gamma   90.00
#
_symmetry.space_group_name_H-M   'P 1'
#
loop_
_entity.id
_entity.type
_entity.pdbx_description
1 polymer ?
#
loop_
_entity_poly.entity_id
_entity_poly.type
_entity_poly.pdbx_seq_one_letter_code
_entity_poly.pdbx_strand_id
1 'polypeptide(L)'
;MIIMIIIICGLPGVGKSTLAKSLSTMINATILSSDKIRKELFLNPTYSPYERKLVYDVMTLLAKYLNDVKCNCILDATFNREDSRQEIIEKLQLSDKQFCIIECFCPEEVVISRLKSRKDDYSDATIEVYQKMKKFYEPVKANHIEIDTTLDPQENSRKITVEISRKQ
;
A
#
# COMPACT_ATOMS: atom_id res chain seq x y z
N MET A 1 19.35 5.44 -12.29
CA MET A 1 18.44 5.12 -11.16
C MET A 1 17.30 4.30 -11.72
N ILE A 2 17.11 3.07 -11.22
CA ILE A 2 16.01 2.21 -11.68
C ILE A 2 14.72 2.77 -11.10
N ILE A 3 13.70 2.91 -11.94
CA ILE A 3 12.36 3.34 -11.52
C ILE A 3 11.69 2.19 -10.79
N MET A 4 11.12 2.50 -9.63
CA MET A 4 10.56 1.52 -8.72
C MET A 4 9.07 1.75 -8.50
N ILE A 5 8.29 0.69 -8.62
CA ILE A 5 6.91 0.63 -8.15
C ILE A 5 6.88 -0.12 -6.82
N ILE A 6 6.40 0.52 -5.77
CA ILE A 6 6.33 -0.05 -4.43
C ILE A 6 4.88 -0.34 -4.10
N ILE A 7 4.58 -1.59 -3.75
CA ILE A 7 3.27 -2.03 -3.29
C ILE A 7 3.33 -2.10 -1.77
N ILE A 8 2.63 -1.21 -1.07
CA ILE A 8 2.49 -1.26 0.38
C ILE A 8 1.15 -1.91 0.69
N CYS A 9 1.18 -3.04 1.39
CA CYS A 9 0.01 -3.81 1.80
C CYS A 9 -0.02 -4.03 3.33
N GLY A 10 -1.13 -4.56 3.82
CA GLY A 10 -1.38 -4.81 5.23
C GLY A 10 -2.79 -4.41 5.65
N LEU A 11 -3.24 -4.84 6.81
CA LEU A 11 -4.58 -4.59 7.33
C LEU A 11 -4.87 -3.09 7.53
N PRO A 12 -6.14 -2.69 7.59
CA PRO A 12 -6.50 -1.32 8.00
C PRO A 12 -5.93 -0.96 9.38
N GLY A 13 -5.50 0.29 9.56
CA GLY A 13 -5.00 0.76 10.85
C GLY A 13 -3.54 0.40 11.17
N VAL A 14 -2.87 -0.45 10.37
CA VAL A 14 -1.46 -0.83 10.63
C VAL A 14 -0.43 0.27 10.31
N GLY A 15 -0.79 1.41 9.71
CA GLY A 15 0.14 2.53 9.48
C GLY A 15 0.73 2.63 8.07
N LYS A 16 0.16 1.95 7.08
CA LYS A 16 0.62 1.98 5.67
C LYS A 16 0.79 3.40 5.12
N SER A 17 -0.23 4.23 5.24
CA SER A 17 -0.21 5.58 4.67
C SER A 17 0.81 6.51 5.34
N THR A 18 1.09 6.30 6.63
CA THR A 18 2.16 7.02 7.34
C THR A 18 3.53 6.62 6.79
N LEU A 19 3.76 5.33 6.60
CA LEU A 19 4.98 4.82 5.98
C LEU A 19 5.11 5.31 4.54
N ALA A 20 4.02 5.23 3.75
CA ALA A 20 4.01 5.71 2.37
C ALA A 20 4.42 7.18 2.25
N LYS A 21 3.91 8.05 3.14
CA LYS A 21 4.29 9.48 3.18
C LYS A 21 5.78 9.67 3.48
N SER A 22 6.30 8.98 4.50
CA SER A 22 7.72 9.05 4.86
C SER A 22 8.62 8.57 3.72
N LEU A 23 8.30 7.40 3.16
CA LEU A 23 9.08 6.79 2.09
C LEU A 23 9.02 7.61 0.80
N SER A 24 7.84 8.14 0.43
CA SER A 24 7.67 8.94 -0.79
C SER A 24 8.57 10.15 -0.85
N THR A 25 8.75 10.84 0.28
CA THR A 25 9.66 11.98 0.39
C THR A 25 11.13 11.54 0.17
N MET A 26 11.49 10.38 0.71
CA MET A 26 12.88 9.90 0.67
C MET A 26 13.31 9.42 -0.74
N ILE A 27 12.39 8.81 -1.49
CA ILE A 27 12.69 8.27 -2.84
C ILE A 27 12.07 9.09 -3.97
N ASN A 28 11.50 10.24 -3.67
CA ASN A 28 10.78 11.10 -4.61
C ASN A 28 9.73 10.30 -5.42
N ALA A 29 8.76 9.71 -4.72
CA ALA A 29 7.73 8.88 -5.32
C ALA A 29 6.34 9.51 -5.21
N THR A 30 5.51 9.29 -6.23
CA THR A 30 4.08 9.62 -6.20
C THR A 30 3.30 8.54 -5.44
N ILE A 31 2.44 8.92 -4.49
CA ILE A 31 1.58 8.00 -3.76
C ILE A 31 0.23 7.89 -4.47
N LEU A 32 -0.14 6.67 -4.85
CA LEU A 32 -1.48 6.30 -5.29
C LEU A 32 -2.20 5.59 -4.15
N SER A 33 -3.08 6.31 -3.45
CA SER A 33 -3.84 5.76 -2.33
C SER A 33 -5.21 5.28 -2.79
N SER A 34 -5.55 4.03 -2.49
CA SER A 34 -6.86 3.44 -2.82
C SER A 34 -8.03 4.21 -2.20
N ASP A 35 -7.86 4.70 -0.97
CA ASP A 35 -8.91 5.44 -0.27
C ASP A 35 -9.14 6.82 -0.90
N LYS A 36 -8.07 7.51 -1.31
CA LYS A 36 -8.19 8.79 -2.02
C LYS A 36 -8.82 8.61 -3.40
N ILE A 37 -8.30 7.68 -4.20
CA ILE A 37 -8.82 7.39 -5.54
C ILE A 37 -10.29 7.00 -5.47
N ARG A 38 -10.69 6.20 -4.47
CA ARG A 38 -12.10 5.84 -4.26
C ARG A 38 -12.98 7.06 -4.06
N LYS A 39 -12.57 8.00 -3.21
CA LYS A 39 -13.33 9.23 -2.93
C LYS A 39 -13.38 10.20 -4.12
N GLU A 40 -12.38 10.14 -5.00
CA GLU A 40 -12.41 10.88 -6.28
C GLU A 40 -13.37 10.24 -7.31
N LEU A 41 -13.44 8.90 -7.34
CA LEU A 41 -14.28 8.17 -8.29
C LEU A 41 -15.74 8.08 -7.85
N PHE A 42 -16.01 8.01 -6.55
CA PHE A 42 -17.34 7.76 -6.01
C PHE A 42 -17.73 8.81 -4.97
N LEU A 43 -18.82 9.51 -5.22
CA LEU A 43 -19.35 10.50 -4.29
C LEU A 43 -19.79 9.84 -2.96
N ASN A 44 -20.37 8.64 -3.05
CA ASN A 44 -20.83 7.84 -1.92
C ASN A 44 -20.29 6.40 -2.05
N PRO A 45 -19.07 6.11 -1.54
CA PRO A 45 -18.47 4.80 -1.66
C PRO A 45 -19.28 3.71 -0.95
N THR A 46 -19.48 2.58 -1.59
CA THR A 46 -20.17 1.39 -1.04
C THR A 46 -19.23 0.27 -0.64
N TYR A 47 -17.94 0.37 -1.01
CA TYR A 47 -16.89 -0.63 -0.78
C TYR A 47 -17.21 -2.02 -1.35
N SER A 48 -18.06 -2.07 -2.37
CA SER A 48 -18.43 -3.30 -3.07
C SER A 48 -17.21 -3.95 -3.76
N PRO A 49 -17.28 -5.24 -4.10
CA PRO A 49 -16.24 -5.90 -4.89
C PRO A 49 -15.97 -5.20 -6.23
N TYR A 50 -17.01 -4.70 -6.89
CA TYR A 50 -16.91 -3.94 -8.13
C TYR A 50 -16.12 -2.63 -7.95
N GLU A 51 -16.46 -1.82 -6.93
CA GLU A 51 -15.71 -0.61 -6.61
C GLU A 51 -14.24 -0.89 -6.30
N ARG A 52 -13.97 -1.94 -5.52
CA ARG A 52 -12.61 -2.34 -5.19
C ARG A 52 -11.82 -2.67 -6.43
N LYS A 53 -12.40 -3.47 -7.34
CA LYS A 53 -11.76 -3.81 -8.60
C LYS A 53 -11.47 -2.57 -9.43
N LEU A 54 -12.44 -1.68 -9.60
CA LEU A 54 -12.29 -0.45 -10.37
C LEU A 54 -11.19 0.47 -9.79
N VAL A 55 -11.16 0.64 -8.47
CA VAL A 55 -10.10 1.41 -7.79
C VAL A 55 -8.72 0.82 -8.07
N TYR A 56 -8.57 -0.50 -7.99
CA TYR A 56 -7.28 -1.15 -8.26
C TYR A 56 -6.90 -1.08 -9.74
N ASP A 57 -7.85 -1.19 -10.66
CA ASP A 57 -7.62 -1.01 -12.10
C ASP A 57 -7.15 0.42 -12.40
N VAL A 58 -7.78 1.44 -11.79
CA VAL A 58 -7.34 2.85 -11.93
C VAL A 58 -5.96 3.06 -11.31
N MET A 59 -5.68 2.50 -10.12
CA MET A 59 -4.34 2.57 -9.52
C MET A 59 -3.29 1.96 -10.44
N THR A 60 -3.58 0.80 -11.03
CA THR A 60 -2.67 0.11 -11.96
C THR A 60 -2.44 0.94 -13.22
N LEU A 61 -3.49 1.53 -13.77
CA LEU A 61 -3.39 2.40 -14.94
C LEU A 61 -2.51 3.63 -14.66
N LEU A 62 -2.73 4.31 -13.54
CA LEU A 62 -1.93 5.46 -13.13
C LEU A 62 -0.47 5.07 -12.89
N ALA A 63 -0.22 3.92 -12.24
CA ALA A 63 1.13 3.40 -12.02
C ALA A 63 1.85 3.12 -13.34
N LYS A 64 1.15 2.59 -14.35
CA LYS A 64 1.70 2.40 -15.70
C LYS A 64 2.16 3.71 -16.30
N TYR A 65 1.32 4.74 -16.31
CA TYR A 65 1.70 6.07 -16.83
C TYR A 65 2.89 6.69 -16.07
N LEU A 66 2.92 6.56 -14.75
CA LEU A 66 4.06 7.04 -13.96
C LEU A 66 5.36 6.29 -14.30
N ASN A 67 5.28 4.97 -14.49
CA ASN A 67 6.41 4.16 -14.90
C ASN A 67 6.91 4.54 -16.30
N ASP A 68 6.01 4.81 -17.23
CA ASP A 68 6.35 5.22 -18.60
C ASP A 68 7.13 6.56 -18.64
N VAL A 69 6.76 7.51 -17.75
CA VAL A 69 7.48 8.79 -17.59
C VAL A 69 8.62 8.73 -16.58
N LYS A 70 9.02 7.54 -16.15
CA LYS A 70 10.17 7.31 -15.25
C LYS A 70 10.01 7.96 -13.86
N CYS A 71 8.81 7.93 -13.31
CA CYS A 71 8.52 8.36 -11.94
C CYS A 71 8.37 7.18 -11.01
N ASN A 72 8.99 7.24 -9.84
CA ASN A 72 8.74 6.28 -8.75
C ASN A 72 7.30 6.39 -8.27
N CYS A 73 6.69 5.26 -7.91
CA CYS A 73 5.30 5.20 -7.50
C CYS A 73 5.12 4.27 -6.30
N ILE A 74 4.29 4.68 -5.34
CA ILE A 74 3.87 3.87 -4.19
C ILE A 74 2.38 3.61 -4.31
N LEU A 75 1.98 2.33 -4.36
CA LEU A 75 0.59 1.88 -4.31
C LEU A 75 0.24 1.60 -2.84
N ASP A 76 -0.56 2.48 -2.23
CA ASP A 76 -0.99 2.37 -0.83
C ASP A 76 -2.43 1.83 -0.76
N ALA A 77 -2.57 0.55 -0.44
CA ALA A 77 -3.86 -0.11 -0.24
C ALA A 77 -3.75 -1.29 0.72
N THR A 78 -4.88 -1.87 1.08
CA THR A 78 -4.89 -3.09 1.90
C THR A 78 -4.30 -4.28 1.15
N PHE A 79 -4.63 -4.43 -0.14
CA PHE A 79 -4.19 -5.56 -0.98
C PHE A 79 -4.27 -6.89 -0.23
N ASN A 80 -5.44 -7.16 0.38
CA ASN A 80 -5.64 -8.27 1.31
C ASN A 80 -5.58 -9.67 0.67
N ARG A 81 -5.58 -9.76 -0.66
CA ARG A 81 -5.53 -11.01 -1.41
C ARG A 81 -4.25 -11.09 -2.24
N GLU A 82 -3.69 -12.28 -2.30
CA GLU A 82 -2.50 -12.56 -3.13
C GLU A 82 -2.78 -12.31 -4.61
N ASP A 83 -3.96 -12.75 -5.11
CA ASP A 83 -4.38 -12.50 -6.50
C ASP A 83 -4.30 -11.02 -6.87
N SER A 84 -4.75 -10.12 -5.97
CA SER A 84 -4.77 -8.67 -6.24
C SER A 84 -3.35 -8.10 -6.36
N ARG A 85 -2.40 -8.64 -5.60
CA ARG A 85 -0.99 -8.24 -5.66
C ARG A 85 -0.33 -8.72 -6.94
N GLN A 86 -0.58 -9.98 -7.32
CA GLN A 86 -0.04 -10.60 -8.53
C GLN A 86 -0.63 -9.95 -9.79
N GLU A 87 -1.93 -9.70 -9.83
CA GLU A 87 -2.60 -9.06 -10.97
C GLU A 87 -1.97 -7.70 -11.33
N ILE A 88 -1.57 -6.90 -10.33
CA ILE A 88 -0.90 -5.61 -10.56
C ILE A 88 0.47 -5.83 -11.21
N ILE A 89 1.27 -6.74 -10.67
CA ILE A 89 2.62 -7.03 -11.17
C ILE A 89 2.54 -7.52 -12.63
N GLU A 90 1.62 -8.44 -12.92
CA GLU A 90 1.39 -8.97 -14.26
C GLU A 90 0.92 -7.90 -15.24
N LYS A 91 -0.07 -7.08 -14.87
CA LYS A 91 -0.59 -6.00 -15.71
C LYS A 91 0.47 -4.94 -16.04
N LEU A 92 1.38 -4.68 -15.10
CA LEU A 92 2.46 -3.71 -15.28
C LEU A 92 3.68 -4.33 -15.95
N GLN A 93 3.72 -5.65 -16.16
CA GLN A 93 4.83 -6.39 -16.77
C GLN A 93 6.19 -6.04 -16.14
N LEU A 94 6.20 -5.94 -14.79
CA LEU A 94 7.37 -5.53 -14.04
C LEU A 94 8.34 -6.72 -13.84
N SER A 95 9.63 -6.45 -14.01
CA SER A 95 10.69 -7.36 -13.58
C SER A 95 10.91 -7.24 -12.06
N ASP A 96 11.51 -8.25 -11.43
CA ASP A 96 11.79 -8.27 -10.00
C ASP A 96 12.64 -7.08 -9.51
N LYS A 97 13.38 -6.43 -10.40
CA LYS A 97 14.16 -5.23 -10.10
C LYS A 97 13.35 -3.94 -10.13
N GLN A 98 12.15 -3.96 -10.69
CA GLN A 98 11.30 -2.78 -10.88
C GLN A 98 10.20 -2.66 -9.86
N PHE A 99 9.96 -3.69 -9.06
CA PHE A 99 8.96 -3.61 -7.99
C PHE A 99 9.48 -4.11 -6.64
N CYS A 100 8.82 -3.66 -5.59
CA CYS A 100 9.04 -4.12 -4.23
C CYS A 100 7.68 -4.20 -3.52
N ILE A 101 7.44 -5.31 -2.82
CA ILE A 101 6.29 -5.44 -1.93
C ILE A 101 6.75 -5.17 -0.50
N ILE A 102 5.99 -4.36 0.22
CA ILE A 102 6.19 -4.06 1.63
C ILE A 102 4.94 -4.48 2.37
N GLU A 103 5.06 -5.44 3.26
CA GLU A 103 3.99 -5.86 4.15
C GLU A 103 4.11 -5.14 5.50
N CYS A 104 3.13 -4.29 5.82
CA CYS A 104 3.07 -3.55 7.07
C CYS A 104 2.28 -4.34 8.11
N PHE A 105 2.82 -4.43 9.32
CA PHE A 105 2.16 -5.04 10.47
C PHE A 105 2.40 -4.25 11.76
N CYS A 106 1.60 -4.48 12.76
CA CYS A 106 1.82 -4.09 14.14
C CYS A 106 0.91 -4.90 15.06
N PRO A 107 1.15 -4.91 16.39
CA PRO A 107 0.27 -5.58 17.36
C PRO A 107 -1.17 -5.08 17.29
N GLU A 108 -2.13 -5.97 17.52
CA GLU A 108 -3.57 -5.67 17.39
C GLU A 108 -4.03 -4.55 18.32
N GLU A 109 -3.50 -4.49 19.55
CA GLU A 109 -3.79 -3.42 20.50
C GLU A 109 -3.38 -2.04 19.96
N VAL A 110 -2.29 -1.97 19.20
CA VAL A 110 -1.83 -0.74 18.53
C VAL A 110 -2.79 -0.36 17.41
N VAL A 111 -3.24 -1.33 16.61
CA VAL A 111 -4.24 -1.10 15.55
C VAL A 111 -5.53 -0.53 16.15
N ILE A 112 -6.05 -1.18 17.20
CA ILE A 112 -7.29 -0.77 17.87
C ILE A 112 -7.14 0.65 18.46
N SER A 113 -6.02 0.95 19.10
CA SER A 113 -5.73 2.29 19.64
C SER A 113 -5.71 3.34 18.52
N ARG A 114 -5.02 3.06 17.41
CA ARG A 114 -4.94 3.95 16.24
C ARG A 114 -6.31 4.18 15.61
N LEU A 115 -7.12 3.14 15.44
CA LEU A 115 -8.47 3.26 14.86
C LEU A 115 -9.42 4.06 15.75
N LYS A 116 -9.31 3.93 17.08
CA LYS A 116 -10.11 4.71 18.06
C LYS A 116 -9.72 6.21 18.07
N SER A 117 -8.44 6.52 17.93
CA SER A 117 -7.93 7.90 17.99
C SER A 117 -8.02 8.65 16.65
N ARG A 118 -8.39 7.97 15.57
CA ARG A 118 -8.42 8.53 14.22
C ARG A 118 -9.46 9.63 14.09
N LYS A 119 -9.02 10.80 13.56
CA LYS A 119 -9.87 11.93 13.19
C LYS A 119 -9.46 12.40 11.79
N ASP A 120 -10.45 12.76 10.97
CA ASP A 120 -10.26 13.40 9.67
C ASP A 120 -9.30 12.69 8.69
N ASP A 121 -9.41 11.35 8.60
CA ASP A 121 -8.63 10.56 7.65
C ASP A 121 -9.44 10.20 6.41
N TYR A 122 -8.77 9.97 5.28
CA TYR A 122 -9.39 9.47 4.04
C TYR A 122 -9.92 8.05 4.18
N SER A 123 -9.38 7.25 5.08
CA SER A 123 -9.81 5.87 5.33
C SER A 123 -11.03 5.82 6.24
N ASP A 124 -12.08 5.16 5.80
CA ASP A 124 -13.30 4.90 6.57
C ASP A 124 -13.21 3.60 7.39
N ALA A 125 -12.00 3.10 7.63
CA ALA A 125 -11.77 1.84 8.35
C ALA A 125 -12.14 1.96 9.82
N THR A 126 -13.04 1.10 10.27
CA THR A 126 -13.42 0.90 11.68
C THR A 126 -12.80 -0.36 12.26
N ILE A 127 -12.96 -0.57 13.57
CA ILE A 127 -12.51 -1.80 14.24
C ILE A 127 -13.23 -3.01 13.64
N GLU A 128 -14.51 -2.91 13.33
CA GLU A 128 -15.30 -3.98 12.71
C GLU A 128 -14.76 -4.33 11.31
N VAL A 129 -14.41 -3.32 10.52
CA VAL A 129 -13.78 -3.51 9.21
C VAL A 129 -12.43 -4.20 9.36
N TYR A 130 -11.60 -3.78 10.32
CA TYR A 130 -10.32 -4.43 10.61
C TYR A 130 -10.52 -5.92 10.96
N GLN A 131 -11.41 -6.23 11.91
CA GLN A 131 -11.69 -7.60 12.34
C GLN A 131 -12.22 -8.48 11.21
N LYS A 132 -13.10 -7.94 10.36
CA LYS A 132 -13.60 -8.62 9.17
C LYS A 132 -12.47 -8.92 8.19
N MET A 133 -11.65 -7.92 7.86
CA MET A 133 -10.56 -8.08 6.90
C MET A 133 -9.47 -9.01 7.40
N LYS A 134 -9.18 -9.04 8.70
CA LYS A 134 -8.22 -9.94 9.32
C LYS A 134 -8.54 -11.42 9.06
N LYS A 135 -9.82 -11.79 8.95
CA LYS A 135 -10.25 -13.17 8.67
C LYS A 135 -9.95 -13.63 7.23
N PHE A 136 -9.79 -12.68 6.31
CA PHE A 136 -9.61 -12.94 4.88
C PHE A 136 -8.28 -12.41 4.34
N TYR A 137 -7.40 -11.93 5.22
CA TYR A 137 -6.09 -11.45 4.82
C TYR A 137 -5.18 -12.63 4.49
N GLU A 138 -4.65 -12.61 3.27
CA GLU A 138 -3.69 -13.60 2.79
C GLU A 138 -2.28 -13.04 2.93
N PRO A 139 -1.39 -13.70 3.71
CA PRO A 139 0.01 -13.29 3.83
C PRO A 139 0.69 -13.20 2.45
N VAL A 140 1.64 -12.30 2.32
CA VAL A 140 2.41 -12.15 1.09
C VAL A 140 3.29 -13.38 0.89
N LYS A 141 3.17 -14.03 -0.27
CA LYS A 141 3.96 -15.23 -0.63
C LYS A 141 5.22 -14.89 -1.41
N ALA A 142 5.16 -13.81 -2.20
CA ALA A 142 6.31 -13.32 -2.96
C ALA A 142 7.42 -12.80 -2.03
N ASN A 143 8.63 -12.64 -2.56
CA ASN A 143 9.69 -11.97 -1.81
C ASN A 143 9.29 -10.53 -1.49
N HIS A 144 9.24 -10.18 -0.20
CA HIS A 144 8.78 -8.89 0.30
C HIS A 144 9.60 -8.41 1.50
N ILE A 145 9.37 -7.17 1.90
CA ILE A 145 9.96 -6.56 3.10
C ILE A 145 8.85 -6.47 4.15
N GLU A 146 9.06 -7.08 5.31
CA GLU A 146 8.17 -6.93 6.47
C GLU A 146 8.58 -5.71 7.28
N ILE A 147 7.60 -4.86 7.61
CA ILE A 147 7.81 -3.62 8.36
C ILE A 147 6.89 -3.56 9.58
N ASP A 148 7.51 -3.57 10.76
CA ASP A 148 6.85 -3.22 12.02
C ASP A 148 6.64 -1.70 12.08
N THR A 149 5.40 -1.27 11.98
CA THR A 149 5.02 0.14 11.98
C THR A 149 4.86 0.74 13.37
N THR A 150 5.22 0.02 14.43
CA THR A 150 5.40 0.60 15.77
C THR A 150 6.68 1.42 15.86
N LEU A 151 7.65 1.12 14.98
CA LEU A 151 8.91 1.84 14.87
C LEU A 151 8.74 3.17 14.12
N ASP A 152 9.71 4.03 14.25
CA ASP A 152 9.71 5.34 13.58
C ASP A 152 9.61 5.22 12.06
N PRO A 153 8.67 5.95 11.42
CA PRO A 153 8.46 5.85 9.97
C PRO A 153 9.69 6.24 9.14
N GLN A 154 10.54 7.16 9.62
CA GLN A 154 11.74 7.55 8.90
C GLN A 154 12.82 6.47 8.99
N GLU A 155 12.97 5.82 10.13
CA GLU A 155 13.87 4.67 10.28
C GLU A 155 13.44 3.51 9.39
N ASN A 156 12.14 3.19 9.38
CA ASN A 156 11.58 2.19 8.49
C ASN A 156 11.83 2.55 7.01
N SER A 157 11.66 3.82 6.63
CA SER A 157 11.91 4.27 5.26
C SER A 157 13.38 4.16 4.87
N ARG A 158 14.32 4.46 5.78
CA ARG A 158 15.77 4.26 5.54
C ARG A 158 16.08 2.77 5.34
N LYS A 159 15.55 1.89 6.20
CA LYS A 159 15.69 0.43 6.06
C LYS A 159 15.23 -0.04 4.69
N ILE A 160 14.03 0.37 4.28
CA ILE A 160 13.46 0.02 2.97
C ILE A 160 14.36 0.52 1.83
N THR A 161 14.84 1.75 1.90
CA THR A 161 15.70 2.32 0.85
C THR A 161 16.99 1.54 0.70
N VAL A 162 17.61 1.10 1.79
CA VAL A 162 18.79 0.25 1.77
C VAL A 162 18.47 -1.11 1.13
N GLU A 163 17.38 -1.75 1.50
CA GLU A 163 16.95 -3.04 0.93
C GLU A 163 16.68 -2.94 -0.58
N ILE A 164 16.01 -1.87 -1.01
CA ILE A 164 15.77 -1.62 -2.44
C ILE A 164 17.08 -1.44 -3.20
N SER A 165 18.02 -0.67 -2.64
CA SER A 165 19.33 -0.43 -3.28
C SER A 165 20.16 -1.71 -3.45
N ARG A 166 19.98 -2.70 -2.57
CA ARG A 166 20.67 -4.01 -2.68
C ARG A 166 20.09 -4.91 -3.79
N LYS A 167 18.85 -4.66 -4.22
CA LYS A 167 18.20 -5.40 -5.33
C LYS A 167 18.58 -4.87 -6.71
N GLN A 168 19.12 -3.67 -6.78
CA GLN A 168 19.56 -3.00 -8.02
C GLN A 168 20.99 -3.39 -8.40
#